data_586e241a54cac6c8d368f5b052de8acb
#
_entry.id   586e241a54cac6c8d368f5b052de8acb
#
_cell.length_a   1.000
_cell.length_b   1.000
_cell.length_c   1.000
_cell.angle_alpha   90.00
_cell.angle_beta   90.00
_cell.angle_gamma   90.00
#
_symmetry.space_group_name_H-M   'P 1'
#
loop_
_entity.id
_entity.type
_entity.pdbx_description
1 polymer ?
#
loop_
_entity_poly.entity_id
_entity_poly.type
_entity_poly.pdbx_seq_one_letter_code
_entity_poly.pdbx_strand_id
1 'polypeptide(L)'
;MRINSSWLCLLGAAFVCCLNTYGRAEDGVSKDSILFGQVAALNGPAQALGQGMREGILAAFEEANRAGGINGRKFELKSIDDSYEPEKTIEATNKAIKEDKVFALVGAVGTPTSRAGQPIATAAKVPFIGPFTGAEFLRNPFNRYVVNIRASYFQETEAWVEHLTNDLGVTRIAILYQDDAFGLSGLAGVKKAMEKRNLSLVAEGTFKRNTIAIKSALLEIMKSQPQAVVTVGPYKPIATFIKLARQLKVDATFVAISFVGSDSLAQELGSEGAGVVVSQVVPFPGDKSLPVVASYHSALAAVNEKSKPGFVSLEGYLAGRLVVEAIRRIPGEPTRDAFLDAIEREPFDLGGMKLTFSATQNQGSNQVYFTVLQSDGFFRPVTRLVKTVAK
;
A
#
# COMPACT_ATOMS: atom_id res chain seq x y z
N MET A 1 18.22 -41.67 87.03
CA MET A 1 18.90 -40.40 86.65
C MET A 1 18.32 -39.99 85.35
N ARG A 2 17.70 -38.83 85.37
CA ARG A 2 16.75 -38.37 84.29
C ARG A 2 17.49 -37.61 83.19
N ILE A 3 17.18 -37.96 81.93
CA ILE A 3 17.64 -37.25 80.77
C ILE A 3 16.36 -36.55 80.18
N ASN A 4 16.41 -35.21 80.10
CA ASN A 4 15.40 -34.42 79.43
C ASN A 4 16.02 -33.91 78.10
N SER A 5 15.40 -34.32 76.99
CA SER A 5 15.70 -33.85 75.67
C SER A 5 14.64 -32.83 75.21
N SER A 6 15.05 -31.59 75.03
CA SER A 6 14.22 -30.52 74.49
C SER A 6 14.35 -30.46 72.98
N TRP A 7 13.24 -30.64 72.30
CA TRP A 7 13.16 -30.48 70.84
C TRP A 7 12.87 -29.01 70.50
N LEU A 8 13.83 -28.38 69.80
CA LEU A 8 13.58 -27.09 69.16
C LEU A 8 13.04 -27.26 67.74
N CYS A 9 11.77 -26.91 67.53
CA CYS A 9 11.20 -26.80 66.19
C CYS A 9 11.62 -25.46 65.58
N LEU A 10 12.46 -25.46 64.54
CA LEU A 10 12.71 -24.34 63.68
C LEU A 10 11.66 -24.33 62.54
N LEU A 11 10.71 -23.42 62.62
CA LEU A 11 9.82 -23.06 61.53
C LEU A 11 10.57 -22.13 60.54
N GLY A 12 11.04 -22.74 59.45
CA GLY A 12 11.61 -21.97 58.31
C GLY A 12 10.43 -21.38 57.49
N ALA A 13 10.18 -20.08 57.59
CA ALA A 13 9.27 -19.35 56.70
C ALA A 13 9.96 -19.22 55.35
N ALA A 14 9.54 -19.99 54.37
CA ALA A 14 9.89 -19.84 52.96
C ALA A 14 9.17 -18.59 52.42
N PHE A 15 9.93 -17.47 52.30
CA PHE A 15 9.46 -16.27 51.64
C PHE A 15 9.53 -16.52 50.14
N VAL A 16 8.41 -16.91 49.50
CA VAL A 16 8.31 -16.99 48.07
C VAL A 16 8.25 -15.56 47.53
N CYS A 17 9.41 -15.03 47.14
CA CYS A 17 9.47 -13.82 46.32
C CYS A 17 8.83 -14.12 44.94
N CYS A 18 7.55 -13.82 44.77
CA CYS A 18 6.96 -13.64 43.45
C CYS A 18 7.68 -12.47 42.78
N LEU A 19 8.72 -12.76 42.04
CA LEU A 19 9.28 -11.83 41.06
C LEU A 19 8.19 -11.61 40.02
N ASN A 20 7.37 -10.59 40.23
CA ASN A 20 6.60 -9.98 39.16
C ASN A 20 7.62 -9.48 38.13
N THR A 21 7.94 -10.28 37.14
CA THR A 21 8.55 -9.82 35.89
C THR A 21 7.51 -8.91 35.24
N TYR A 22 7.53 -7.63 35.58
CA TYR A 22 6.90 -6.61 34.75
C TYR A 22 7.58 -6.76 33.39
N GLY A 23 6.95 -7.48 32.46
CA GLY A 23 7.35 -7.54 31.08
C GLY A 23 7.49 -6.10 30.61
N ARG A 24 8.65 -5.76 30.05
CA ARG A 24 8.86 -4.44 29.45
C ARG A 24 7.74 -4.24 28.45
N ALA A 25 6.99 -3.15 28.58
CA ALA A 25 5.96 -2.81 27.62
C ALA A 25 6.56 -2.78 26.20
N GLU A 26 5.82 -3.30 25.23
CA GLU A 26 6.23 -3.29 23.81
C GLU A 26 6.45 -1.83 23.36
N ASP A 27 7.49 -1.59 22.57
CA ASP A 27 7.74 -0.27 22.01
C ASP A 27 6.49 0.23 21.26
N GLY A 28 6.12 1.49 21.48
CA GLY A 28 4.93 2.11 20.89
C GLY A 28 3.61 1.80 21.62
N VAL A 29 3.62 0.97 22.67
CA VAL A 29 2.43 0.68 23.47
C VAL A 29 2.51 1.40 24.81
N SER A 30 1.51 2.24 25.09
CA SER A 30 1.32 2.88 26.39
C SER A 30 0.03 2.40 27.03
N LYS A 31 -0.27 2.95 28.22
CA LYS A 31 -1.57 2.70 28.88
C LYS A 31 -2.75 3.23 28.06
N ASP A 32 -2.54 4.35 27.36
CA ASP A 32 -3.63 5.14 26.77
C ASP A 32 -3.57 5.17 25.23
N SER A 33 -2.47 4.71 24.62
CA SER A 33 -2.29 4.74 23.15
C SER A 33 -1.39 3.65 22.60
N ILE A 34 -1.50 3.43 21.28
CA ILE A 34 -0.58 2.63 20.46
C ILE A 34 -0.09 3.55 19.34
N LEU A 35 1.23 3.77 19.27
CA LEU A 35 1.88 4.63 18.30
C LEU A 35 2.34 3.84 17.07
N PHE A 36 1.84 4.21 15.92
CA PHE A 36 2.26 3.70 14.61
C PHE A 36 3.13 4.74 13.89
N GLY A 37 4.05 4.26 13.05
CA GLY A 37 4.86 5.09 12.19
C GLY A 37 4.44 4.99 10.73
N GLN A 38 4.54 6.09 9.99
CA GLN A 38 4.48 6.09 8.54
C GLN A 38 5.72 6.77 7.99
N VAL A 39 6.41 6.12 7.04
CA VAL A 39 7.49 6.73 6.25
C VAL A 39 7.03 6.79 4.81
N ALA A 40 6.81 7.99 4.27
CA ALA A 40 6.17 8.17 2.98
C ALA A 40 6.53 9.52 2.34
N ALA A 41 6.30 9.64 1.04
CA ALA A 41 6.42 10.89 0.30
C ALA A 41 5.32 11.89 0.73
N LEU A 42 5.59 12.76 1.69
CA LEU A 42 4.65 13.78 2.15
C LEU A 42 4.90 15.12 1.45
N ASN A 43 6.06 15.28 0.82
CA ASN A 43 6.47 16.44 0.04
C ASN A 43 7.04 15.99 -1.32
N GLY A 44 7.21 16.95 -2.25
CA GLY A 44 7.81 16.70 -3.55
C GLY A 44 6.83 16.18 -4.61
N PRO A 45 7.36 15.69 -5.75
CA PRO A 45 6.54 15.34 -6.93
C PRO A 45 5.52 14.22 -6.70
N ALA A 46 5.78 13.31 -5.75
CA ALA A 46 4.91 12.17 -5.42
C ALA A 46 4.05 12.38 -4.17
N GLN A 47 4.03 13.60 -3.61
CA GLN A 47 3.42 13.90 -2.30
C GLN A 47 1.95 13.47 -2.16
N ALA A 48 1.17 13.54 -3.23
CA ALA A 48 -0.24 13.15 -3.17
C ALA A 48 -0.46 11.68 -2.79
N LEU A 49 0.51 10.80 -3.09
CA LEU A 49 0.46 9.38 -2.73
C LEU A 49 0.65 9.19 -1.21
N GLY A 50 1.69 9.83 -0.65
CA GLY A 50 1.96 9.75 0.80
C GLY A 50 0.89 10.43 1.63
N GLN A 51 0.45 11.61 1.20
CA GLN A 51 -0.63 12.36 1.87
C GLN A 51 -1.96 11.60 1.82
N GLY A 52 -2.31 11.01 0.67
CA GLY A 52 -3.52 10.21 0.53
C GLY A 52 -3.50 8.97 1.44
N MET A 53 -2.40 8.20 1.44
CA MET A 53 -2.24 7.05 2.35
C MET A 53 -2.36 7.48 3.81
N ARG A 54 -1.67 8.57 4.22
CA ARG A 54 -1.76 9.13 5.56
C ARG A 54 -3.19 9.50 5.96
N GLU A 55 -3.90 10.19 5.09
CA GLU A 55 -5.27 10.63 5.33
C GLU A 55 -6.21 9.45 5.55
N GLY A 56 -6.07 8.40 4.73
CA GLY A 56 -6.85 7.17 4.90
C GLY A 56 -6.56 6.45 6.21
N ILE A 57 -5.28 6.30 6.58
CA ILE A 57 -4.90 5.66 7.85
C ILE A 57 -5.45 6.46 9.04
N LEU A 58 -5.31 7.79 9.00
CA LEU A 58 -5.86 8.67 10.04
C LEU A 58 -7.39 8.56 10.14
N ALA A 59 -8.09 8.41 9.01
CA ALA A 59 -9.55 8.21 9.03
C ALA A 59 -9.94 6.90 9.75
N ALA A 60 -9.22 5.80 9.50
CA ALA A 60 -9.46 4.53 10.19
C ALA A 60 -9.15 4.62 11.70
N PHE A 61 -8.07 5.30 12.05
CA PHE A 61 -7.69 5.49 13.45
C PHE A 61 -8.67 6.40 14.18
N GLU A 62 -9.11 7.49 13.56
CA GLU A 62 -10.10 8.40 14.13
C GLU A 62 -11.46 7.71 14.34
N GLU A 63 -11.89 6.87 13.38
CA GLU A 63 -13.11 6.05 13.54
C GLU A 63 -13.01 5.16 14.78
N ALA A 64 -11.89 4.45 14.97
CA ALA A 64 -11.66 3.62 16.14
C ALA A 64 -11.57 4.45 17.43
N ASN A 65 -10.88 5.60 17.38
CA ASN A 65 -10.68 6.48 18.53
C ASN A 65 -11.99 7.12 19.04
N ARG A 66 -12.89 7.49 18.12
CA ARG A 66 -14.24 7.99 18.46
C ARG A 66 -15.10 6.92 19.11
N ALA A 67 -14.88 5.66 18.76
CA ALA A 67 -15.55 4.52 19.40
C ALA A 67 -14.93 4.13 20.76
N GLY A 68 -13.97 4.92 21.29
CA GLY A 68 -13.31 4.69 22.58
C GLY A 68 -11.97 3.96 22.47
N GLY A 69 -11.46 3.71 21.25
CA GLY A 69 -10.25 2.94 21.02
C GLY A 69 -10.43 1.44 21.22
N ILE A 70 -9.34 0.74 21.46
CA ILE A 70 -9.35 -0.70 21.80
C ILE A 70 -8.78 -0.87 23.22
N ASN A 71 -9.56 -1.43 24.12
CA ASN A 71 -9.21 -1.60 25.53
C ASN A 71 -8.74 -0.28 26.18
N GLY A 72 -9.37 0.85 25.80
CA GLY A 72 -9.07 2.19 26.30
C GLY A 72 -7.86 2.86 25.63
N ARG A 73 -7.18 2.17 24.69
CA ARG A 73 -6.03 2.73 23.96
C ARG A 73 -6.47 3.35 22.65
N LYS A 74 -6.00 4.56 22.39
CA LYS A 74 -6.17 5.27 21.12
C LYS A 74 -5.06 4.91 20.15
N PHE A 75 -5.36 5.01 18.85
CA PHE A 75 -4.40 4.82 17.76
C PHE A 75 -3.79 6.15 17.38
N GLU A 76 -2.47 6.23 17.35
CA GLU A 76 -1.73 7.42 16.97
C GLU A 76 -0.84 7.13 15.74
N LEU A 77 -0.72 8.09 14.83
CA LEU A 77 0.13 7.99 13.65
C LEU A 77 1.17 9.10 13.63
N LYS A 78 2.45 8.72 13.62
CA LYS A 78 3.57 9.64 13.37
C LYS A 78 4.09 9.44 11.96
N SER A 79 3.85 10.42 11.10
CA SER A 79 4.31 10.37 9.70
C SER A 79 5.60 11.15 9.52
N ILE A 80 6.57 10.57 8.80
CA ILE A 80 7.87 11.15 8.49
C ILE A 80 8.02 11.20 6.97
N ASP A 81 8.40 12.36 6.45
CA ASP A 81 8.61 12.57 5.02
C ASP A 81 9.93 11.95 4.56
N ASP A 82 9.87 11.15 3.49
CA ASP A 82 11.05 10.66 2.79
C ASP A 82 11.20 11.27 1.38
N SER A 83 10.28 12.14 0.97
CA SER A 83 10.25 12.77 -0.35
C SER A 83 10.37 11.79 -1.52
N TYR A 84 9.98 10.52 -1.31
CA TYR A 84 10.14 9.41 -2.27
C TYR A 84 11.62 9.13 -2.63
N GLU A 85 12.54 9.30 -1.67
CA GLU A 85 13.98 9.06 -1.84
C GLU A 85 14.49 7.98 -0.88
N PRO A 86 15.11 6.88 -1.38
CA PRO A 86 15.55 5.74 -0.55
C PRO A 86 16.49 6.11 0.58
N GLU A 87 17.41 7.05 0.36
CA GLU A 87 18.37 7.51 1.35
C GLU A 87 17.65 8.16 2.54
N LYS A 88 16.66 9.02 2.26
CA LYS A 88 15.82 9.64 3.31
C LYS A 88 14.92 8.60 3.99
N THR A 89 14.48 7.58 3.26
CA THR A 89 13.70 6.48 3.84
C THR A 89 14.51 5.71 4.88
N ILE A 90 15.80 5.47 4.65
CA ILE A 90 16.69 4.81 5.61
C ILE A 90 16.74 5.62 6.91
N GLU A 91 16.97 6.93 6.84
CA GLU A 91 17.02 7.84 7.98
C GLU A 91 15.69 7.89 8.73
N ALA A 92 14.59 8.11 8.00
CA ALA A 92 13.25 8.20 8.54
C ALA A 92 12.79 6.89 9.21
N THR A 93 13.13 5.73 8.61
CA THR A 93 12.80 4.41 9.18
C THR A 93 13.59 4.16 10.47
N ASN A 94 14.90 4.48 10.50
CA ASN A 94 15.69 4.36 11.72
C ASN A 94 15.15 5.28 12.82
N LYS A 95 14.78 6.51 12.49
CA LYS A 95 14.18 7.45 13.43
C LYS A 95 12.87 6.90 14.01
N ALA A 96 11.95 6.47 13.16
CA ALA A 96 10.66 5.91 13.59
C ALA A 96 10.84 4.73 14.56
N ILE A 97 11.81 3.85 14.29
CA ILE A 97 12.04 2.64 15.10
C ILE A 97 12.83 2.93 16.36
N LYS A 98 13.95 3.65 16.26
CA LYS A 98 14.93 3.79 17.36
C LYS A 98 14.63 4.95 18.29
N GLU A 99 14.15 6.09 17.75
CA GLU A 99 13.88 7.31 18.51
C GLU A 99 12.40 7.39 18.91
N ASP A 100 11.49 7.26 17.91
CA ASP A 100 10.05 7.38 18.14
C ASP A 100 9.45 6.10 18.71
N LYS A 101 10.16 4.96 18.60
CA LYS A 101 9.77 3.64 19.14
C LYS A 101 8.37 3.24 18.73
N VAL A 102 8.05 3.33 17.44
CA VAL A 102 6.73 2.96 16.94
C VAL A 102 6.46 1.46 17.07
N PHE A 103 5.22 1.09 17.32
CA PHE A 103 4.78 -0.30 17.43
C PHE A 103 4.94 -1.03 16.10
N ALA A 104 4.47 -0.43 15.01
CA ALA A 104 4.60 -0.94 13.65
C ALA A 104 4.71 0.22 12.66
N LEU A 105 5.23 -0.05 11.45
CA LEU A 105 5.17 0.86 10.32
C LEU A 105 3.95 0.53 9.46
N VAL A 106 3.17 1.54 9.07
CA VAL A 106 1.94 1.37 8.28
C VAL A 106 1.90 2.34 7.11
N GLY A 107 1.54 1.85 5.91
CA GLY A 107 1.31 2.68 4.74
C GLY A 107 2.56 3.36 4.18
N ALA A 108 3.72 2.69 4.22
CA ALA A 108 4.92 3.16 3.52
C ALA A 108 4.63 3.29 2.02
N VAL A 109 5.19 4.30 1.34
CA VAL A 109 4.86 4.60 -0.05
C VAL A 109 6.06 4.36 -0.97
N GLY A 110 5.88 3.46 -1.94
CA GLY A 110 6.79 3.26 -3.03
C GLY A 110 7.65 2.00 -2.96
N THR A 111 8.04 1.52 -4.12
CA THR A 111 8.90 0.34 -4.27
C THR A 111 10.36 0.60 -3.89
N PRO A 112 11.03 1.66 -4.41
CA PRO A 112 12.43 1.94 -4.07
C PRO A 112 12.59 2.29 -2.57
N THR A 113 11.65 3.03 -2.01
CA THR A 113 11.59 3.39 -0.60
C THR A 113 11.30 2.19 0.29
N SER A 114 10.32 1.34 -0.05
CA SER A 114 10.07 0.08 0.68
C SER A 114 11.28 -0.86 0.61
N ARG A 115 12.01 -0.91 -0.51
CA ARG A 115 13.23 -1.72 -0.64
C ARG A 115 14.34 -1.25 0.31
N ALA A 116 14.37 0.05 0.63
CA ALA A 116 15.32 0.63 1.58
C ALA A 116 14.87 0.47 3.05
N GLY A 117 13.58 0.71 3.35
CA GLY A 117 13.08 0.75 4.73
C GLY A 117 12.69 -0.62 5.30
N GLN A 118 12.08 -1.49 4.48
CA GLN A 118 11.57 -2.79 4.94
C GLN A 118 12.65 -3.70 5.58
N PRO A 119 13.88 -3.82 5.04
CA PRO A 119 14.92 -4.64 5.70
C PRO A 119 15.29 -4.13 7.10
N ILE A 120 15.26 -2.81 7.31
CA ILE A 120 15.53 -2.18 8.62
C ILE A 120 14.41 -2.57 9.60
N ALA A 121 13.15 -2.47 9.17
CA ALA A 121 12.00 -2.85 9.97
C ALA A 121 12.06 -4.35 10.34
N THR A 122 12.35 -5.23 9.37
CA THR A 122 12.48 -6.68 9.59
C THR A 122 13.60 -7.01 10.58
N ALA A 123 14.77 -6.41 10.43
CA ALA A 123 15.91 -6.62 11.36
C ALA A 123 15.58 -6.19 12.79
N ALA A 124 14.76 -5.16 12.95
CA ALA A 124 14.25 -4.67 14.23
C ALA A 124 12.99 -5.41 14.73
N LYS A 125 12.49 -6.41 13.98
CA LYS A 125 11.23 -7.12 14.25
C LYS A 125 10.03 -6.18 14.38
N VAL A 126 10.01 -5.09 13.60
CA VAL A 126 8.91 -4.13 13.53
C VAL A 126 8.03 -4.50 12.33
N PRO A 127 6.73 -4.75 12.52
CA PRO A 127 5.82 -5.05 11.42
C PRO A 127 5.74 -3.91 10.39
N PHE A 128 5.69 -4.28 9.10
CA PHE A 128 5.63 -3.38 7.95
C PHE A 128 4.32 -3.64 7.19
N ILE A 129 3.31 -2.83 7.50
CA ILE A 129 1.91 -3.13 7.18
C ILE A 129 1.39 -2.26 6.05
N GLY A 130 0.74 -2.88 5.06
CA GLY A 130 0.04 -2.20 3.97
C GLY A 130 0.91 -1.22 3.17
N PRO A 131 2.14 -1.60 2.74
CA PRO A 131 2.94 -0.71 1.91
C PRO A 131 2.22 -0.44 0.59
N PHE A 132 2.16 0.83 0.19
CA PHE A 132 1.58 1.27 -1.07
C PHE A 132 2.53 0.93 -2.23
N THR A 133 2.63 -0.36 -2.53
CA THR A 133 3.38 -0.94 -3.66
C THR A 133 2.99 -2.39 -3.87
N GLY A 134 2.95 -2.81 -5.14
CA GLY A 134 2.68 -4.20 -5.54
C GLY A 134 3.94 -5.03 -5.80
N ALA A 135 5.12 -4.59 -5.37
CA ALA A 135 6.39 -5.22 -5.72
C ALA A 135 6.53 -6.64 -5.14
N GLU A 136 6.99 -7.59 -5.97
CA GLU A 136 7.10 -9.01 -5.62
C GLU A 136 8.06 -9.28 -4.44
N PHE A 137 9.13 -8.50 -4.26
CA PHE A 137 10.09 -8.72 -3.17
C PHE A 137 9.48 -8.57 -1.75
N LEU A 138 8.32 -7.92 -1.63
CA LEU A 138 7.57 -7.85 -0.37
C LEU A 138 6.68 -9.08 -0.12
N ARG A 139 6.64 -10.01 -1.07
CA ARG A 139 5.79 -11.21 -1.07
C ARG A 139 6.60 -12.49 -1.16
N ASN A 140 7.66 -12.45 -1.97
CA ASN A 140 8.53 -13.58 -2.20
C ASN A 140 10.01 -13.14 -2.21
N PRO A 141 10.85 -13.70 -1.30
CA PRO A 141 10.50 -14.74 -0.34
C PRO A 141 9.54 -14.23 0.75
N PHE A 142 8.78 -15.13 1.34
CA PHE A 142 7.87 -14.82 2.44
C PHE A 142 8.62 -14.17 3.62
N ASN A 143 8.02 -13.11 4.17
CA ASN A 143 8.52 -12.43 5.36
C ASN A 143 7.34 -12.12 6.28
N ARG A 144 7.32 -12.73 7.45
CA ARG A 144 6.26 -12.57 8.44
C ARG A 144 6.01 -11.13 8.87
N TYR A 145 7.08 -10.33 8.91
CA TYR A 145 6.97 -8.93 9.31
C TYR A 145 6.38 -8.01 8.24
N VAL A 146 6.14 -8.50 7.03
CA VAL A 146 5.54 -7.74 5.93
C VAL A 146 4.12 -8.22 5.68
N VAL A 147 3.16 -7.30 5.67
CA VAL A 147 1.74 -7.60 5.43
C VAL A 147 1.22 -6.72 4.30
N ASN A 148 0.86 -7.34 3.18
CA ASN A 148 0.38 -6.65 1.98
C ASN A 148 -1.13 -6.78 1.88
N ILE A 149 -1.88 -5.67 1.74
CA ILE A 149 -3.34 -5.71 1.62
C ILE A 149 -3.82 -5.81 0.16
N ARG A 150 -2.97 -5.54 -0.79
CA ARG A 150 -3.25 -5.36 -2.22
C ARG A 150 -2.67 -6.45 -3.11
N ALA A 151 -3.22 -6.59 -4.32
CA ALA A 151 -2.65 -7.41 -5.39
C ALA A 151 -1.22 -6.96 -5.76
N SER A 152 -0.42 -7.89 -6.27
CA SER A 152 0.93 -7.62 -6.73
C SER A 152 0.94 -6.94 -8.11
N TYR A 153 2.07 -6.32 -8.46
CA TYR A 153 2.26 -5.78 -9.81
C TYR A 153 2.23 -6.87 -10.89
N PHE A 154 2.60 -8.10 -10.55
CA PHE A 154 2.48 -9.21 -11.49
C PHE A 154 1.01 -9.55 -11.79
N GLN A 155 0.14 -9.44 -10.80
CA GLN A 155 -1.30 -9.63 -10.99
C GLN A 155 -1.92 -8.48 -11.78
N GLU A 156 -1.54 -7.23 -11.50
CA GLU A 156 -2.02 -6.07 -12.27
C GLU A 156 -1.59 -6.16 -13.74
N THR A 157 -0.31 -6.42 -14.00
CA THR A 157 0.22 -6.48 -15.36
C THR A 157 -0.28 -7.69 -16.15
N GLU A 158 -0.54 -8.82 -15.48
CA GLU A 158 -1.21 -9.97 -16.10
C GLU A 158 -2.61 -9.57 -16.57
N ALA A 159 -3.39 -8.93 -15.70
CA ALA A 159 -4.72 -8.45 -16.05
C ALA A 159 -4.69 -7.41 -17.18
N TRP A 160 -3.69 -6.52 -17.23
CA TRP A 160 -3.52 -5.58 -18.35
C TRP A 160 -3.38 -6.29 -19.69
N VAL A 161 -2.41 -7.21 -19.76
CA VAL A 161 -2.12 -7.90 -21.03
C VAL A 161 -3.30 -8.77 -21.42
N GLU A 162 -3.96 -9.41 -20.45
CA GLU A 162 -5.18 -10.20 -20.69
C GLU A 162 -6.28 -9.35 -21.34
N HIS A 163 -6.64 -8.22 -20.74
CA HIS A 163 -7.69 -7.35 -21.28
C HIS A 163 -7.30 -6.67 -22.60
N LEU A 164 -6.04 -6.22 -22.72
CA LEU A 164 -5.56 -5.63 -23.97
C LEU A 164 -5.62 -6.62 -25.13
N THR A 165 -5.26 -7.89 -24.90
CA THR A 165 -5.28 -8.91 -25.95
C THR A 165 -6.69 -9.44 -26.20
N ASN A 166 -7.44 -9.81 -25.16
CA ASN A 166 -8.73 -10.50 -25.31
C ASN A 166 -9.87 -9.53 -25.66
N ASP A 167 -9.88 -8.33 -25.06
CA ASP A 167 -10.97 -7.38 -25.29
C ASP A 167 -10.73 -6.50 -26.53
N LEU A 168 -9.47 -6.10 -26.77
CA LEU A 168 -9.13 -5.12 -27.80
C LEU A 168 -8.36 -5.71 -29.01
N GLY A 169 -7.90 -6.96 -28.90
CA GLY A 169 -7.06 -7.59 -29.93
C GLY A 169 -5.68 -6.94 -30.08
N VAL A 170 -5.18 -6.27 -29.03
CA VAL A 170 -3.90 -5.57 -29.04
C VAL A 170 -2.75 -6.58 -28.92
N THR A 171 -1.78 -6.47 -29.84
CA THR A 171 -0.56 -7.30 -29.83
C THR A 171 0.73 -6.46 -29.79
N ARG A 172 0.66 -5.18 -30.13
CA ARG A 172 1.80 -4.25 -30.17
C ARG A 172 1.75 -3.34 -28.93
N ILE A 173 2.35 -3.81 -27.84
CA ILE A 173 2.38 -3.12 -26.54
C ILE A 173 3.78 -2.54 -26.31
N ALA A 174 3.85 -1.25 -25.98
CA ALA A 174 5.04 -0.60 -25.48
C ALA A 174 4.89 -0.28 -23.99
N ILE A 175 6.00 -0.04 -23.30
CA ILE A 175 6.01 0.33 -21.89
C ILE A 175 6.81 1.62 -21.66
N LEU A 176 6.24 2.52 -20.83
CA LEU A 176 6.96 3.62 -20.18
C LEU A 176 7.09 3.30 -18.69
N TYR A 177 8.32 3.35 -18.14
CA TYR A 177 8.50 3.04 -16.73
C TYR A 177 9.56 3.93 -16.04
N GLN A 178 9.39 4.13 -14.73
CA GLN A 178 10.37 4.81 -13.90
C GLN A 178 11.67 3.98 -13.83
N ASP A 179 12.82 4.58 -14.06
CA ASP A 179 14.11 3.91 -14.11
C ASP A 179 14.65 3.61 -12.71
N ASP A 180 13.99 2.69 -12.02
CA ASP A 180 14.41 2.15 -10.72
C ASP A 180 13.64 0.86 -10.38
N ALA A 181 13.76 0.40 -9.12
CA ALA A 181 13.12 -0.83 -8.65
C ALA A 181 11.60 -0.87 -8.88
N PHE A 182 10.91 0.27 -8.92
CA PHE A 182 9.49 0.33 -9.20
C PHE A 182 9.20 -0.01 -10.66
N GLY A 183 9.81 0.73 -11.57
CA GLY A 183 9.60 0.47 -13.00
C GLY A 183 10.07 -0.91 -13.43
N LEU A 184 11.21 -1.38 -12.91
CA LEU A 184 11.71 -2.73 -13.18
C LEU A 184 10.76 -3.83 -12.68
N SER A 185 10.06 -3.62 -11.54
CA SER A 185 9.04 -4.56 -11.07
C SER A 185 7.85 -4.64 -12.03
N GLY A 186 7.38 -3.50 -12.53
CA GLY A 186 6.30 -3.47 -13.52
C GLY A 186 6.72 -4.05 -14.87
N LEU A 187 7.92 -3.71 -15.35
CA LEU A 187 8.49 -4.26 -16.58
C LEU A 187 8.56 -5.79 -16.53
N ALA A 188 9.08 -6.34 -15.41
CA ALA A 188 9.17 -7.80 -15.25
C ALA A 188 7.79 -8.46 -15.30
N GLY A 189 6.78 -7.85 -14.67
CA GLY A 189 5.42 -8.35 -14.72
C GLY A 189 4.80 -8.30 -16.12
N VAL A 190 4.97 -7.20 -16.85
CA VAL A 190 4.49 -7.07 -18.24
C VAL A 190 5.17 -8.10 -19.13
N LYS A 191 6.50 -8.25 -19.07
CA LYS A 191 7.23 -9.25 -19.87
C LYS A 191 6.69 -10.65 -19.59
N LYS A 192 6.54 -11.03 -18.32
CA LYS A 192 5.99 -12.33 -17.92
C LYS A 192 4.57 -12.58 -18.46
N ALA A 193 3.71 -11.56 -18.41
CA ALA A 193 2.34 -11.65 -18.93
C ALA A 193 2.29 -11.78 -20.47
N MET A 194 3.18 -11.09 -21.17
CA MET A 194 3.30 -11.18 -22.62
C MET A 194 3.88 -12.50 -23.09
N GLU A 195 4.91 -13.03 -22.41
CA GLU A 195 5.52 -14.34 -22.69
C GLU A 195 4.49 -15.47 -22.68
N LYS A 196 3.54 -15.47 -21.75
CA LYS A 196 2.44 -16.46 -21.71
C LYS A 196 1.57 -16.45 -22.97
N ARG A 197 1.60 -15.36 -23.75
CA ARG A 197 0.81 -15.16 -24.98
C ARG A 197 1.69 -15.17 -26.23
N ASN A 198 2.96 -15.57 -26.10
CA ASN A 198 3.98 -15.53 -27.16
C ASN A 198 4.12 -14.12 -27.77
N LEU A 199 3.99 -13.08 -26.95
CA LEU A 199 4.17 -11.69 -27.32
C LEU A 199 5.42 -11.12 -26.66
N SER A 200 5.96 -10.04 -27.25
CA SER A 200 7.05 -9.24 -26.66
C SER A 200 6.74 -7.74 -26.79
N LEU A 201 7.35 -6.95 -25.93
CA LEU A 201 7.24 -5.48 -26.00
C LEU A 201 7.81 -4.97 -27.34
N VAL A 202 7.10 -4.04 -27.97
CA VAL A 202 7.57 -3.40 -29.21
C VAL A 202 8.52 -2.21 -28.95
N ALA A 203 8.46 -1.62 -27.74
CA ALA A 203 9.39 -0.59 -27.28
C ALA A 203 9.36 -0.48 -25.76
N GLU A 204 10.49 -0.04 -25.20
CA GLU A 204 10.65 0.29 -23.79
C GLU A 204 11.18 1.74 -23.69
N GLY A 205 10.58 2.55 -22.82
CA GLY A 205 11.04 3.90 -22.54
C GLY A 205 11.12 4.14 -21.03
N THR A 206 12.11 4.89 -20.59
CA THR A 206 12.34 5.17 -19.17
C THR A 206 12.35 6.67 -18.85
N PHE A 207 12.10 6.98 -17.58
CA PHE A 207 12.29 8.30 -17.03
C PHE A 207 12.84 8.21 -15.61
N LYS A 208 13.61 9.23 -15.19
CA LYS A 208 14.21 9.28 -13.85
C LYS A 208 13.15 9.63 -12.79
N ARG A 209 13.21 8.92 -11.63
CA ARG A 209 12.37 9.20 -10.45
C ARG A 209 12.35 10.69 -10.10
N ASN A 210 11.20 11.17 -9.61
CA ASN A 210 10.96 12.55 -9.21
C ASN A 210 11.17 13.61 -10.34
N THR A 211 11.16 13.18 -11.61
CA THR A 211 11.24 14.08 -12.78
C THR A 211 10.09 13.85 -13.75
N ILE A 212 9.92 14.77 -14.69
CA ILE A 212 9.01 14.67 -15.84
C ILE A 212 9.79 14.57 -17.16
N ALA A 213 11.01 14.03 -17.13
CA ALA A 213 11.91 13.93 -18.27
C ALA A 213 11.55 12.76 -19.17
N ILE A 214 10.37 12.81 -19.84
CA ILE A 214 9.80 11.70 -20.64
C ILE A 214 9.99 11.84 -22.16
N LYS A 215 10.52 12.95 -22.65
CA LYS A 215 10.51 13.25 -24.11
C LYS A 215 11.26 12.23 -24.95
N SER A 216 12.46 11.83 -24.52
CA SER A 216 13.25 10.80 -25.22
C SER A 216 12.55 9.44 -25.25
N ALA A 217 11.97 9.03 -24.14
CA ALA A 217 11.17 7.82 -24.04
C ALA A 217 9.95 7.87 -24.97
N LEU A 218 9.25 8.99 -25.03
CA LEU A 218 8.11 9.17 -25.92
C LEU A 218 8.51 9.01 -27.40
N LEU A 219 9.59 9.67 -27.83
CA LEU A 219 10.07 9.58 -29.22
C LEU A 219 10.45 8.14 -29.59
N GLU A 220 11.06 7.39 -28.68
CA GLU A 220 11.41 5.99 -28.92
C GLU A 220 10.18 5.09 -29.01
N ILE A 221 9.23 5.27 -28.09
CA ILE A 221 7.96 4.53 -28.11
C ILE A 221 7.16 4.80 -29.39
N MET A 222 7.09 6.07 -29.82
CA MET A 222 6.37 6.45 -31.05
C MET A 222 6.90 5.78 -32.32
N LYS A 223 8.20 5.57 -32.44
CA LYS A 223 8.81 4.88 -33.61
C LYS A 223 8.25 3.46 -33.77
N SER A 224 7.87 2.81 -32.68
CA SER A 224 7.35 1.45 -32.71
C SER A 224 5.87 1.37 -33.09
N GLN A 225 5.16 2.50 -33.23
CA GLN A 225 3.71 2.56 -33.52
C GLN A 225 2.88 1.60 -32.64
N PRO A 226 2.91 1.71 -31.31
CA PRO A 226 2.22 0.81 -30.42
C PRO A 226 0.69 0.98 -30.51
N GLN A 227 -0.05 -0.11 -30.31
CA GLN A 227 -1.50 -0.08 -30.14
C GLN A 227 -1.91 0.24 -28.69
N ALA A 228 -1.02 -0.09 -27.74
CA ALA A 228 -1.17 0.28 -26.35
C ALA A 228 0.17 0.66 -25.73
N VAL A 229 0.14 1.61 -24.80
CA VAL A 229 1.28 1.97 -23.96
C VAL A 229 0.90 1.74 -22.52
N VAL A 230 1.53 0.75 -21.87
CA VAL A 230 1.37 0.52 -20.44
C VAL A 230 2.39 1.36 -19.68
N THR A 231 1.99 1.92 -18.53
CA THR A 231 2.81 2.90 -17.82
C THR A 231 2.98 2.55 -16.35
N VAL A 232 4.25 2.60 -15.90
CA VAL A 232 4.67 2.31 -14.52
C VAL A 232 5.38 3.53 -13.95
N GLY A 233 4.60 4.41 -13.33
CA GLY A 233 5.08 5.67 -12.78
C GLY A 233 4.02 6.41 -11.98
N PRO A 234 4.40 7.43 -11.18
CA PRO A 234 3.46 8.29 -10.49
C PRO A 234 2.80 9.28 -11.45
N TYR A 235 1.72 9.92 -11.00
CA TYR A 235 0.81 10.74 -11.80
C TYR A 235 1.46 11.82 -12.69
N LYS A 236 2.43 12.60 -12.19
CA LYS A 236 3.00 13.74 -12.96
C LYS A 236 3.72 13.33 -14.25
N PRO A 237 4.74 12.44 -14.23
CA PRO A 237 5.39 11.99 -15.46
C PRO A 237 4.44 11.26 -16.40
N ILE A 238 3.50 10.45 -15.87
CA ILE A 238 2.55 9.72 -16.69
C ILE A 238 1.57 10.67 -17.38
N ALA A 239 1.03 11.67 -16.66
CA ALA A 239 0.19 12.69 -17.26
C ALA A 239 0.94 13.49 -18.33
N THR A 240 2.18 13.90 -18.06
CA THR A 240 3.02 14.62 -19.03
C THR A 240 3.24 13.80 -20.30
N PHE A 241 3.51 12.49 -20.14
CA PHE A 241 3.69 11.58 -21.27
C PHE A 241 2.41 11.48 -22.11
N ILE A 242 1.28 11.20 -21.49
CA ILE A 242 -0.01 11.01 -22.18
C ILE A 242 -0.42 12.29 -22.93
N LYS A 243 -0.29 13.47 -22.31
CA LYS A 243 -0.58 14.74 -22.95
C LYS A 243 0.27 14.98 -24.20
N LEU A 244 1.58 14.80 -24.09
CA LEU A 244 2.48 14.97 -25.23
C LEU A 244 2.23 13.90 -26.31
N ALA A 245 1.95 12.66 -25.95
CA ALA A 245 1.60 11.61 -26.90
C ALA A 245 0.34 11.96 -27.69
N ARG A 246 -0.68 12.50 -27.04
CA ARG A 246 -1.91 12.95 -27.70
C ARG A 246 -1.72 14.15 -28.62
N GLN A 247 -0.91 15.13 -28.18
CA GLN A 247 -0.53 16.28 -29.03
C GLN A 247 0.20 15.84 -30.30
N LEU A 248 1.00 14.76 -30.19
CA LEU A 248 1.67 14.12 -31.32
C LEU A 248 0.82 13.08 -32.05
N LYS A 249 -0.50 13.01 -31.72
CA LYS A 249 -1.48 12.12 -32.35
C LYS A 249 -1.11 10.63 -32.29
N VAL A 250 -0.51 10.19 -31.19
CA VAL A 250 -0.28 8.77 -30.95
C VAL A 250 -1.61 8.08 -30.69
N ASP A 251 -2.02 7.21 -31.61
CA ASP A 251 -3.24 6.43 -31.51
C ASP A 251 -2.98 5.11 -30.75
N ALA A 252 -2.98 5.20 -29.42
CA ALA A 252 -2.76 4.06 -28.54
C ALA A 252 -3.67 4.12 -27.32
N THR A 253 -4.03 2.94 -26.79
CA THR A 253 -4.66 2.81 -25.48
C THR A 253 -3.60 3.03 -24.38
N PHE A 254 -3.85 3.96 -23.48
CA PHE A 254 -2.95 4.20 -22.33
C PHE A 254 -3.48 3.47 -21.10
N VAL A 255 -2.63 2.66 -20.48
CA VAL A 255 -2.93 1.90 -19.26
C VAL A 255 -1.92 2.26 -18.19
N ALA A 256 -2.38 2.62 -16.99
CA ALA A 256 -1.52 2.96 -15.87
C ALA A 256 -1.72 2.03 -14.68
N ILE A 257 -0.64 1.81 -13.93
CA ILE A 257 -0.64 1.00 -12.71
C ILE A 257 -1.37 1.70 -11.55
N SER A 258 -1.95 0.96 -10.63
CA SER A 258 -2.68 1.51 -9.47
C SER A 258 -1.85 2.52 -8.65
N PHE A 259 -0.54 2.32 -8.57
CA PHE A 259 0.40 3.23 -7.90
C PHE A 259 0.42 4.64 -8.52
N VAL A 260 -0.08 4.82 -9.73
CA VAL A 260 -0.09 6.13 -10.40
C VAL A 260 -0.75 7.21 -9.56
N GLY A 261 -1.73 6.85 -8.71
CA GLY A 261 -2.55 7.81 -7.96
C GLY A 261 -3.64 8.38 -8.87
N SER A 262 -4.72 7.63 -9.05
CA SER A 262 -5.75 7.88 -10.07
C SER A 262 -6.35 9.27 -10.01
N ASP A 263 -6.70 9.77 -8.81
CA ASP A 263 -7.33 11.08 -8.65
C ASP A 263 -6.37 12.21 -9.06
N SER A 264 -5.10 12.10 -8.66
CA SER A 264 -4.06 13.04 -9.05
C SER A 264 -3.74 12.95 -10.55
N LEU A 265 -3.78 11.74 -11.13
CA LEU A 265 -3.64 11.56 -12.57
C LEU A 265 -4.76 12.25 -13.34
N ALA A 266 -6.02 12.07 -12.91
CA ALA A 266 -7.18 12.73 -13.52
C ALA A 266 -7.06 14.25 -13.45
N GLN A 267 -6.64 14.77 -12.30
CA GLN A 267 -6.43 16.22 -12.11
C GLN A 267 -5.33 16.76 -13.03
N GLU A 268 -4.20 16.07 -13.12
CA GLU A 268 -3.09 16.47 -14.02
C GLU A 268 -3.47 16.37 -15.50
N LEU A 269 -4.24 15.35 -15.89
CA LEU A 269 -4.65 15.18 -17.29
C LEU A 269 -5.73 16.17 -17.72
N GLY A 270 -6.66 16.50 -16.83
CA GLY A 270 -7.83 17.33 -17.18
C GLY A 270 -8.65 16.67 -18.31
N SER A 271 -9.11 17.49 -19.27
CA SER A 271 -9.90 17.03 -20.42
C SER A 271 -9.16 16.06 -21.34
N GLU A 272 -7.82 16.07 -21.33
CA GLU A 272 -7.00 15.17 -22.13
C GLU A 272 -6.94 13.74 -21.56
N GLY A 273 -7.58 13.48 -20.40
CA GLY A 273 -7.55 12.20 -19.71
C GLY A 273 -8.54 11.15 -20.24
N ALA A 274 -9.55 11.52 -21.00
CA ALA A 274 -10.62 10.61 -21.43
C ALA A 274 -10.07 9.35 -22.11
N GLY A 275 -10.54 8.16 -21.68
CA GLY A 275 -10.11 6.86 -22.23
C GLY A 275 -8.83 6.29 -21.59
N VAL A 276 -8.18 6.99 -20.69
CA VAL A 276 -7.04 6.42 -19.92
C VAL A 276 -7.57 5.36 -18.97
N VAL A 277 -6.98 4.18 -19.05
CA VAL A 277 -7.30 3.03 -18.21
C VAL A 277 -6.35 3.00 -17.01
N VAL A 278 -6.89 2.70 -15.82
CA VAL A 278 -6.07 2.47 -14.62
C VAL A 278 -6.52 1.18 -13.94
N SER A 279 -5.54 0.28 -13.65
CA SER A 279 -5.81 -0.85 -12.76
C SER A 279 -5.95 -0.35 -11.33
N GLN A 280 -6.83 -0.98 -10.55
CA GLN A 280 -7.08 -0.68 -9.16
C GLN A 280 -6.97 -1.95 -8.34
N VAL A 281 -6.59 -1.81 -7.09
CA VAL A 281 -6.36 -2.95 -6.17
C VAL A 281 -7.22 -2.86 -4.90
N VAL A 282 -8.07 -1.85 -4.87
CA VAL A 282 -9.10 -1.63 -3.85
C VAL A 282 -10.44 -1.40 -4.55
N PRO A 283 -11.58 -1.59 -3.87
CA PRO A 283 -12.90 -1.31 -4.43
C PRO A 283 -13.03 0.12 -4.94
N PHE A 284 -14.02 0.35 -5.79
CA PHE A 284 -14.30 1.70 -6.31
C PHE A 284 -14.71 2.65 -5.17
N PRO A 285 -13.98 3.75 -4.92
CA PRO A 285 -14.24 4.65 -3.77
C PRO A 285 -15.62 5.33 -3.81
N GLY A 286 -16.29 5.34 -4.95
CA GLY A 286 -17.66 5.83 -5.11
C GLY A 286 -18.76 4.82 -4.81
N ASP A 287 -18.43 3.54 -4.64
CA ASP A 287 -19.42 2.47 -4.42
C ASP A 287 -19.80 2.34 -2.94
N LYS A 288 -20.67 3.20 -2.46
CA LYS A 288 -21.19 3.19 -1.09
C LYS A 288 -22.11 1.99 -0.78
N SER A 289 -22.41 1.13 -1.75
CA SER A 289 -23.12 -0.13 -1.48
C SER A 289 -22.26 -1.11 -0.69
N LEU A 290 -20.93 -0.97 -0.77
CA LEU A 290 -19.99 -1.69 0.07
C LEU A 290 -19.87 -1.03 1.44
N PRO A 291 -20.16 -1.73 2.54
CA PRO A 291 -20.12 -1.16 3.89
C PRO A 291 -18.78 -0.49 4.23
N VAL A 292 -17.66 -1.09 3.82
CA VAL A 292 -16.33 -0.50 4.06
C VAL A 292 -16.15 0.83 3.35
N VAL A 293 -16.70 1.01 2.15
CA VAL A 293 -16.62 2.28 1.41
C VAL A 293 -17.53 3.33 2.04
N ALA A 294 -18.74 2.94 2.50
CA ALA A 294 -19.62 3.85 3.23
C ALA A 294 -18.99 4.34 4.53
N SER A 295 -18.38 3.43 5.33
CA SER A 295 -17.65 3.78 6.54
C SER A 295 -16.44 4.69 6.25
N TYR A 296 -15.68 4.40 5.20
CA TYR A 296 -14.57 5.22 4.76
C TYR A 296 -14.97 6.67 4.47
N HIS A 297 -16.09 6.88 3.75
CA HIS A 297 -16.59 8.24 3.49
C HIS A 297 -16.87 9.02 4.78
N SER A 298 -17.54 8.36 5.73
CA SER A 298 -17.87 8.98 7.02
C SER A 298 -16.62 9.28 7.85
N ALA A 299 -15.68 8.34 7.89
CA ALA A 299 -14.42 8.47 8.62
C ALA A 299 -13.52 9.56 8.03
N LEU A 300 -13.43 9.62 6.69
CA LEU A 300 -12.64 10.63 5.98
C LEU A 300 -13.16 12.05 6.24
N ALA A 301 -14.47 12.25 6.13
CA ALA A 301 -15.11 13.52 6.42
C ALA A 301 -14.93 13.96 7.88
N ALA A 302 -14.84 12.99 8.81
CA ALA A 302 -14.59 13.24 10.21
C ALA A 302 -13.19 13.77 10.53
N VAL A 303 -12.19 13.40 9.72
CA VAL A 303 -10.81 13.93 9.81
C VAL A 303 -10.71 15.30 9.16
N ASN A 304 -11.31 15.45 7.98
CA ASN A 304 -11.31 16.70 7.25
C ASN A 304 -12.50 16.75 6.28
N GLU A 305 -13.45 17.63 6.52
CA GLU A 305 -14.66 17.78 5.70
C GLU A 305 -14.40 18.14 4.23
N LYS A 306 -13.21 18.70 3.94
CA LYS A 306 -12.80 19.05 2.57
C LYS A 306 -12.16 17.89 1.81
N SER A 307 -11.88 16.79 2.48
CA SER A 307 -11.27 15.62 1.88
C SER A 307 -12.18 14.97 0.86
N LYS A 308 -11.62 14.60 -0.28
CA LYS A 308 -12.36 13.89 -1.33
C LYS A 308 -12.00 12.41 -1.29
N PRO A 309 -13.00 11.53 -1.29
CA PRO A 309 -12.77 10.10 -1.41
C PRO A 309 -12.01 9.75 -2.69
N GLY A 310 -10.96 8.93 -2.55
CA GLY A 310 -10.10 8.51 -3.64
C GLY A 310 -9.47 7.14 -3.40
N PHE A 311 -8.85 6.57 -4.45
CA PHE A 311 -8.28 5.22 -4.38
C PHE A 311 -7.13 5.12 -3.38
N VAL A 312 -6.24 6.11 -3.36
CA VAL A 312 -5.06 6.12 -2.47
C VAL A 312 -5.49 6.22 -1.00
N SER A 313 -6.39 7.14 -0.68
CA SER A 313 -6.87 7.29 0.70
C SER A 313 -7.77 6.13 1.15
N LEU A 314 -8.52 5.50 0.23
CA LEU A 314 -9.23 4.27 0.54
C LEU A 314 -8.26 3.12 0.88
N GLU A 315 -7.16 2.98 0.14
CA GLU A 315 -6.14 1.97 0.46
C GLU A 315 -5.48 2.24 1.82
N GLY A 316 -5.19 3.50 2.13
CA GLY A 316 -4.73 3.91 3.46
C GLY A 316 -5.72 3.58 4.56
N TYR A 317 -7.01 3.83 4.34
CA TYR A 317 -8.08 3.48 5.27
C TYR A 317 -8.18 1.97 5.51
N LEU A 318 -8.10 1.16 4.45
CA LEU A 318 -8.10 -0.29 4.56
C LEU A 318 -6.89 -0.83 5.33
N ALA A 319 -5.70 -0.24 5.14
CA ALA A 319 -4.51 -0.57 5.92
C ALA A 319 -4.70 -0.22 7.40
N GLY A 320 -5.25 0.96 7.70
CA GLY A 320 -5.58 1.37 9.06
C GLY A 320 -6.65 0.48 9.71
N ARG A 321 -7.71 0.11 8.96
CA ARG A 321 -8.76 -0.81 9.44
C ARG A 321 -8.20 -2.19 9.76
N LEU A 322 -7.31 -2.74 8.90
CA LEU A 322 -6.63 -4.00 9.19
C LEU A 322 -5.86 -3.93 10.52
N VAL A 323 -5.11 -2.84 10.73
CA VAL A 323 -4.38 -2.62 11.98
C VAL A 323 -5.32 -2.60 13.19
N VAL A 324 -6.40 -1.83 13.12
CA VAL A 324 -7.39 -1.73 14.21
C VAL A 324 -8.02 -3.08 14.53
N GLU A 325 -8.47 -3.82 13.50
CA GLU A 325 -9.09 -5.13 13.68
C GLU A 325 -8.10 -6.20 14.18
N ALA A 326 -6.83 -6.14 13.75
CA ALA A 326 -5.81 -7.05 14.27
C ALA A 326 -5.53 -6.78 15.76
N ILE A 327 -5.41 -5.53 16.19
CA ILE A 327 -5.26 -5.18 17.62
C ILE A 327 -6.50 -5.64 18.42
N ARG A 328 -7.71 -5.49 17.88
CA ARG A 328 -8.95 -5.95 18.53
C ARG A 328 -8.97 -7.45 18.82
N ARG A 329 -8.31 -8.25 17.98
CA ARG A 329 -8.22 -9.72 18.14
C ARG A 329 -7.21 -10.19 19.19
N ILE A 330 -6.41 -9.29 19.76
CA ILE A 330 -5.40 -9.62 20.78
C ILE A 330 -6.11 -9.72 22.15
N PRO A 331 -6.04 -10.86 22.84
CA PRO A 331 -6.79 -11.05 24.09
C PRO A 331 -6.14 -10.38 25.32
N GLY A 332 -4.99 -9.74 25.18
CA GLY A 332 -4.23 -9.14 26.29
C GLY A 332 -3.46 -7.90 25.88
N GLU A 333 -2.26 -7.72 26.46
CA GLU A 333 -1.38 -6.62 26.09
C GLU A 333 -0.88 -6.79 24.65
N PRO A 334 -0.95 -5.73 23.82
CA PRO A 334 -0.46 -5.79 22.46
C PRO A 334 1.06 -5.99 22.44
N THR A 335 1.50 -7.06 21.80
CA THR A 335 2.90 -7.27 21.40
C THR A 335 2.96 -7.42 19.89
N ARG A 336 4.11 -7.16 19.26
CA ARG A 336 4.28 -7.33 17.82
C ARG A 336 4.04 -8.76 17.36
N ASP A 337 4.45 -9.75 18.16
CA ASP A 337 4.20 -11.16 17.85
C ASP A 337 2.69 -11.49 17.93
N ALA A 338 1.99 -11.09 19.00
CA ALA A 338 0.54 -11.30 19.12
C ALA A 338 -0.24 -10.57 18.00
N PHE A 339 0.25 -9.42 17.55
CA PHE A 339 -0.34 -8.68 16.43
C PHE A 339 -0.19 -9.44 15.11
N LEU A 340 0.98 -9.98 14.81
CA LEU A 340 1.22 -10.79 13.62
C LEU A 340 0.45 -12.11 13.68
N ASP A 341 0.40 -12.78 14.85
CA ASP A 341 -0.43 -13.98 15.06
C ASP A 341 -1.91 -13.69 14.81
N ALA A 342 -2.42 -12.54 15.25
CA ALA A 342 -3.80 -12.14 15.03
C ALA A 342 -4.11 -11.89 13.54
N ILE A 343 -3.12 -11.45 12.75
CA ILE A 343 -3.25 -11.27 11.30
C ILE A 343 -3.29 -12.64 10.60
N GLU A 344 -2.46 -13.59 11.02
CA GLU A 344 -2.33 -14.89 10.37
C GLU A 344 -3.44 -15.89 10.72
N ARG A 345 -4.14 -15.70 11.86
CA ARG A 345 -5.06 -16.69 12.45
C ARG A 345 -6.34 -16.88 11.65
N GLU A 346 -6.99 -15.80 11.25
CA GLU A 346 -8.31 -15.84 10.61
C GLU A 346 -8.45 -14.74 9.56
N PRO A 347 -9.22 -14.98 8.49
CA PRO A 347 -9.53 -13.94 7.50
C PRO A 347 -10.19 -12.72 8.13
N PHE A 348 -9.97 -11.57 7.52
CA PHE A 348 -10.66 -10.32 7.84
C PHE A 348 -11.76 -10.07 6.82
N ASP A 349 -12.92 -9.66 7.28
CA ASP A 349 -13.91 -8.99 6.45
C ASP A 349 -14.03 -7.55 6.93
N LEU A 350 -13.47 -6.64 6.15
CA LEU A 350 -13.48 -5.21 6.47
C LEU A 350 -14.79 -4.50 6.07
N GLY A 351 -15.84 -5.27 5.81
CA GLY A 351 -17.13 -4.76 5.33
C GLY A 351 -17.26 -4.91 3.82
N GLY A 352 -17.10 -6.15 3.33
CA GLY A 352 -17.18 -6.52 1.91
C GLY A 352 -15.82 -6.61 1.21
N MET A 353 -14.74 -6.17 1.84
CA MET A 353 -13.38 -6.48 1.39
C MET A 353 -12.76 -7.54 2.29
N LYS A 354 -12.55 -8.73 1.73
CA LYS A 354 -11.94 -9.86 2.44
C LYS A 354 -10.43 -9.87 2.26
N LEU A 355 -9.71 -10.06 3.36
CA LEU A 355 -8.26 -10.24 3.39
C LEU A 355 -7.94 -11.56 4.08
N THR A 356 -7.09 -12.37 3.45
CA THR A 356 -6.68 -13.67 4.00
C THR A 356 -5.16 -13.77 4.04
N PHE A 357 -4.63 -14.03 5.22
CA PHE A 357 -3.20 -14.21 5.46
C PHE A 357 -2.95 -15.60 6.08
N SER A 358 -1.71 -16.05 6.07
CA SER A 358 -1.30 -17.29 6.74
C SER A 358 0.18 -17.25 7.10
N ALA A 359 0.66 -18.24 7.82
CA ALA A 359 2.09 -18.40 8.17
C ALA A 359 3.03 -18.54 6.95
N THR A 360 2.50 -18.62 5.74
CA THR A 360 3.28 -18.72 4.49
C THR A 360 2.83 -17.74 3.42
N GLN A 361 1.82 -16.93 3.71
CA GLN A 361 1.24 -15.96 2.75
C GLN A 361 0.98 -14.63 3.43
N ASN A 362 1.68 -13.60 3.00
CA ASN A 362 1.59 -12.25 3.52
C ASN A 362 0.87 -11.26 2.59
N GLN A 363 0.11 -11.76 1.61
CA GLN A 363 -0.72 -10.96 0.72
C GLN A 363 -2.20 -11.27 0.93
N GLY A 364 -2.97 -10.27 1.39
CA GLY A 364 -4.36 -10.45 1.81
C GLY A 364 -5.37 -10.49 0.68
N SER A 365 -5.10 -9.80 -0.46
CA SER A 365 -6.00 -9.75 -1.61
C SER A 365 -5.23 -9.94 -2.92
N ASN A 366 -5.89 -10.60 -3.89
CA ASN A 366 -5.41 -10.78 -5.27
C ASN A 366 -6.29 -10.02 -6.28
N GLN A 367 -7.23 -9.21 -5.79
CA GLN A 367 -8.21 -8.54 -6.65
C GLN A 367 -7.57 -7.41 -7.45
N VAL A 368 -7.84 -7.40 -8.76
CA VAL A 368 -7.51 -6.32 -9.68
C VAL A 368 -8.80 -5.88 -10.35
N TYR A 369 -9.05 -4.58 -10.32
CA TYR A 369 -10.17 -3.94 -10.97
C TYR A 369 -9.67 -3.00 -12.06
N PHE A 370 -10.56 -2.60 -12.97
CA PHE A 370 -10.25 -1.59 -13.98
C PHE A 370 -11.19 -0.41 -13.88
N THR A 371 -10.61 0.75 -14.12
CA THR A 371 -11.36 2.00 -14.28
C THR A 371 -10.90 2.72 -15.54
N VAL A 372 -11.82 3.45 -16.16
CA VAL A 372 -11.55 4.29 -17.32
C VAL A 372 -11.92 5.73 -16.99
N LEU A 373 -10.97 6.64 -17.20
CA LEU A 373 -11.19 8.07 -17.02
C LEU A 373 -12.12 8.57 -18.14
N GLN A 374 -13.22 9.21 -17.73
CA GLN A 374 -14.20 9.77 -18.66
C GLN A 374 -13.88 11.23 -18.99
N SER A 375 -14.56 11.78 -19.99
CA SER A 375 -14.41 13.18 -20.39
C SER A 375 -14.87 14.20 -19.32
N ASP A 376 -15.68 13.73 -18.35
CA ASP A 376 -16.10 14.54 -17.20
C ASP A 376 -15.02 14.61 -16.09
N GLY A 377 -13.86 13.96 -16.29
CA GLY A 377 -12.76 13.93 -15.34
C GLY A 377 -12.90 12.89 -14.21
N PHE A 378 -13.92 12.03 -14.27
CA PHE A 378 -14.13 10.98 -13.27
C PHE A 378 -13.84 9.59 -13.81
N PHE A 379 -13.29 8.74 -12.98
CA PHE A 379 -13.14 7.33 -13.28
C PHE A 379 -14.47 6.59 -13.18
N ARG A 380 -14.69 5.63 -14.08
CA ARG A 380 -15.80 4.68 -14.02
C ARG A 380 -15.24 3.27 -14.02
N PRO A 381 -15.76 2.37 -13.16
CA PRO A 381 -15.37 0.97 -13.16
C PRO A 381 -15.82 0.30 -14.46
N VAL A 382 -14.98 -0.60 -14.96
CA VAL A 382 -15.26 -1.42 -16.16
C VAL A 382 -14.85 -2.86 -15.91
N THR A 383 -15.60 -3.79 -16.50
CA THR A 383 -15.28 -5.23 -16.46
C THR A 383 -14.62 -5.70 -17.76
N ARG A 384 -14.68 -4.89 -18.81
CA ARG A 384 -14.05 -5.13 -20.13
C ARG A 384 -13.55 -3.81 -20.69
N LEU A 385 -12.46 -3.86 -21.43
CA LEU A 385 -11.98 -2.72 -22.19
C LEU A 385 -12.74 -2.61 -23.52
N VAL A 386 -13.03 -1.39 -23.92
CA VAL A 386 -13.63 -1.09 -25.23
C VAL A 386 -12.77 -0.06 -25.95
N LYS A 387 -12.63 -0.16 -27.28
CA LYS A 387 -11.93 0.87 -28.05
C LYS A 387 -12.65 2.20 -27.87
N THR A 388 -11.97 3.16 -27.32
CA THR A 388 -12.46 4.53 -27.29
C THR A 388 -12.23 5.13 -28.67
N VAL A 389 -13.30 5.36 -29.42
CA VAL A 389 -13.19 6.11 -30.69
C VAL A 389 -12.93 7.55 -30.29
N ALA A 390 -11.70 8.05 -30.57
CA ALA A 390 -11.42 9.46 -30.45
C ALA A 390 -12.38 10.22 -31.35
N LYS A 391 -13.21 11.09 -30.74
CA LYS A 391 -14.03 12.04 -31.48
C LYS A 391 -13.20 13.22 -31.94
#